data_522efef309df76eba2a63b15e230136c
#
_entry.id   522efef309df76eba2a63b15e230136c
#
_cell.length_a   1.000
_cell.length_b   1.000
_cell.length_c   1.000
_cell.angle_alpha   90.00
_cell.angle_beta   90.00
_cell.angle_gamma   90.00
#
_symmetry.space_group_name_H-M   'P 1'
#
loop_
_entity.id
_entity.type
_entity.pdbx_description
1 polymer ?
#
loop_
_entity_poly.entity_id
_entity_poly.type
_entity_poly.pdbx_seq_one_letter_code
_entity_poly.pdbx_strand_id
1 'polypeptide(L)'
;MSEKVIHIHKFQDGNEAVVVEFGFGKIGIGLEDNRAHNLAVHLQELNEPKDMGAFLTREEQDDNFNNPANPLEVILDFPDVKSIDNFIETLKIYRQKVFFPNARTRSA
;
A
#
# COMPACT_ATOMS: atom_id res chain seq x y z
N MET A 1 18.93 0.16 13.06
CA MET A 1 17.59 0.66 13.36
C MET A 1 16.69 0.47 12.15
N SER A 2 15.63 -0.25 12.34
CA SER A 2 14.73 -0.47 11.23
C SER A 2 13.77 0.72 11.10
N GLU A 3 13.62 1.21 9.91
CA GLU A 3 12.69 2.28 9.65
C GLU A 3 11.34 1.72 9.29
N LYS A 4 10.31 2.43 9.72
CA LYS A 4 8.95 2.08 9.36
C LYS A 4 8.68 2.38 7.91
N VAL A 5 8.05 1.44 7.20
CA VAL A 5 7.67 1.66 5.81
C VAL A 5 6.26 2.20 5.69
N ILE A 6 5.48 2.17 6.75
CA ILE A 6 4.21 2.89 6.83
C ILE A 6 4.36 3.87 7.99
N HIS A 7 4.31 5.15 7.68
CA HIS A 7 4.54 6.18 8.68
C HIS A 7 3.82 7.47 8.32
N ILE A 8 3.78 8.37 9.29
CA ILE A 8 3.18 9.69 9.09
C ILE A 8 4.29 10.68 8.81
N HIS A 9 4.15 11.42 7.73
CA HIS A 9 5.06 12.49 7.38
C HIS A 9 4.41 13.83 7.67
N LYS A 10 5.10 14.71 8.39
CA LYS A 10 4.63 16.05 8.68
C LYS A 10 5.30 17.03 7.74
N PHE A 11 4.49 17.83 7.07
CA PHE A 11 4.99 18.89 6.21
C PHE A 11 5.21 20.15 7.01
N GLN A 12 6.00 21.08 6.43
CA GLN A 12 6.31 22.33 7.12
C GLN A 12 5.07 23.18 7.40
N ASP A 13 4.05 23.05 6.57
CA ASP A 13 2.81 23.81 6.76
C ASP A 13 1.87 23.22 7.81
N GLY A 14 2.29 22.15 8.46
CA GLY A 14 1.49 21.50 9.50
C GLY A 14 0.62 20.37 9.01
N ASN A 15 0.51 20.19 7.71
CA ASN A 15 -0.24 19.07 7.16
C ASN A 15 0.50 17.77 7.36
N GLU A 16 -0.25 16.69 7.38
CA GLU A 16 0.32 15.34 7.55
C GLU A 16 -0.16 14.42 6.44
N ALA A 17 0.67 13.43 6.13
CA ALA A 17 0.32 12.41 5.16
C ALA A 17 0.79 11.06 5.68
N VAL A 18 0.03 10.02 5.33
CA VAL A 18 0.47 8.65 5.58
C VAL A 18 1.28 8.22 4.37
N VAL A 19 2.51 7.80 4.60
CA VAL A 19 3.41 7.36 3.54
C VAL A 19 3.54 5.86 3.62
N VAL A 20 3.40 5.20 2.48
CA VAL A 20 3.62 3.77 2.34
C VAL A 20 4.77 3.57 1.37
N GLU A 21 5.88 3.02 1.85
CA GLU A 21 7.07 2.84 1.03
C GLU A 21 7.17 1.40 0.60
N PHE A 22 6.95 1.17 -0.68
CA PHE A 22 7.10 -0.15 -1.30
C PHE A 22 8.54 -0.35 -1.72
N GLY A 23 8.92 -1.61 -1.90
CA GLY A 23 10.23 -1.91 -2.45
C GLY A 23 11.20 -2.54 -1.48
N PHE A 24 10.82 -2.66 -0.22
CA PHE A 24 11.67 -3.25 0.81
C PHE A 24 11.22 -4.65 1.22
N GLY A 25 10.16 -5.14 0.59
CA GLY A 25 9.60 -6.44 0.97
C GLY A 25 8.89 -6.41 2.31
N LYS A 26 8.55 -5.24 2.81
CA LYS A 26 7.91 -5.11 4.13
C LYS A 26 6.46 -4.66 4.08
N ILE A 27 5.88 -4.58 2.89
CA ILE A 27 4.46 -4.23 2.77
C ILE A 27 3.68 -5.49 2.42
N GLY A 28 2.74 -5.84 3.28
CA GLY A 28 1.81 -6.92 3.02
C GLY A 28 0.51 -6.35 2.48
N ILE A 29 -0.04 -7.02 1.49
CA ILE A 29 -1.28 -6.61 0.84
C ILE A 29 -2.32 -7.69 1.04
N GLY A 30 -3.47 -7.33 1.57
CA GLY A 30 -4.56 -8.26 1.77
C GLY A 30 -5.87 -7.66 1.35
N LEU A 31 -6.88 -8.50 1.19
CA LEU A 31 -8.20 -8.07 0.75
C LEU A 31 -9.26 -8.12 1.84
N GLU A 32 -9.00 -8.84 2.93
CA GLU A 32 -9.98 -8.91 3.99
C GLU A 32 -9.31 -9.22 5.32
N ASP A 33 -9.96 -8.79 6.38
CA ASP A 33 -9.55 -9.20 7.72
C ASP A 33 -10.80 -9.38 8.57
N ASN A 34 -10.61 -9.86 9.80
CA ASN A 34 -11.74 -10.18 10.67
C ASN A 34 -12.48 -8.96 11.18
N ARG A 35 -11.94 -7.77 10.99
CA ARG A 35 -12.53 -6.52 11.46
C ARG A 35 -13.38 -5.85 10.41
N ALA A 36 -13.11 -6.15 9.14
CA ALA A 36 -13.79 -5.47 8.04
C ALA A 36 -15.01 -6.23 7.61
N HIS A 37 -16.09 -5.50 7.37
CA HIS A 37 -17.32 -6.11 6.86
C HIS A 37 -17.34 -6.18 5.34
N ASN A 38 -16.54 -5.36 4.69
CA ASN A 38 -16.46 -5.29 3.23
C ASN A 38 -15.06 -5.60 2.78
N LEU A 39 -14.95 -6.08 1.54
CA LEU A 39 -13.65 -6.25 0.94
C LEU A 39 -13.00 -4.90 0.68
N ALA A 40 -11.75 -4.79 1.02
CA ALA A 40 -10.97 -3.57 0.79
C ALA A 40 -9.52 -4.00 0.67
N VAL A 41 -8.68 -3.12 0.11
CA VAL A 41 -7.26 -3.39 0.06
C VAL A 41 -6.63 -2.92 1.35
N HIS A 42 -5.99 -3.84 2.06
CA HIS A 42 -5.31 -3.55 3.31
C HIS A 42 -3.81 -3.57 3.09
N LEU A 43 -3.15 -2.50 3.48
CA LEU A 43 -1.69 -2.41 3.43
C LEU A 43 -1.17 -2.42 4.84
N GLN A 44 -0.33 -3.39 5.15
CA GLN A 44 0.21 -3.57 6.49
C GLN A 44 1.73 -3.68 6.43
N GLU A 45 2.39 -3.15 7.44
CA GLU A 45 3.82 -3.34 7.56
C GLU A 45 4.08 -4.74 8.11
N LEU A 46 4.94 -5.48 7.45
CA LEU A 46 5.27 -6.84 7.84
C LEU A 46 6.32 -6.84 8.94
N ASN A 47 6.25 -7.84 9.82
CA ASN A 47 7.27 -8.04 10.85
C ASN A 47 8.59 -8.47 10.25
N GLU A 48 8.53 -9.28 9.20
CA GLU A 48 9.71 -9.77 8.52
C GLU A 48 9.53 -9.54 7.02
N PRO A 49 10.62 -9.19 6.32
CA PRO A 49 10.52 -8.99 4.88
C PRO A 49 10.06 -10.25 4.16
N LYS A 50 9.27 -10.03 3.11
CA LYS A 50 8.85 -11.08 2.19
C LYS A 50 9.13 -10.60 0.78
N ASP A 51 8.96 -11.49 -0.18
CA ASP A 51 9.10 -11.11 -1.57
C ASP A 51 8.15 -9.98 -1.89
N MET A 52 8.63 -9.07 -2.72
CA MET A 52 7.80 -7.93 -3.13
C MET A 52 6.55 -8.44 -3.83
N GLY A 53 5.44 -7.82 -3.52
CA GLY A 53 4.16 -8.22 -4.08
C GLY A 53 3.51 -9.38 -3.36
N ALA A 54 4.03 -9.75 -2.20
CA ALA A 54 3.42 -10.82 -1.43
C ALA A 54 1.99 -10.45 -1.06
N PHE A 55 1.10 -11.39 -1.32
CA PHE A 55 -0.31 -11.25 -1.00
C PHE A 55 -0.59 -12.01 0.28
N LEU A 56 -1.13 -11.35 1.26
CA LEU A 56 -1.38 -11.96 2.56
C LEU A 56 -2.70 -12.72 2.56
N THR A 57 -2.68 -13.91 3.12
CA THR A 57 -3.91 -14.62 3.43
C THR A 57 -4.59 -13.92 4.60
N ARG A 58 -5.84 -14.29 4.83
CA ARG A 58 -6.58 -13.73 5.96
C ARG A 58 -5.90 -14.01 7.29
N GLU A 59 -5.39 -15.23 7.46
CA GLU A 59 -4.68 -15.58 8.68
C GLU A 59 -3.42 -14.75 8.86
N GLU A 60 -2.67 -14.57 7.79
CA GLU A 60 -1.44 -13.77 7.84
C GLU A 60 -1.74 -12.32 8.17
N GLN A 61 -2.84 -11.78 7.63
CA GLN A 61 -3.26 -10.42 7.97
C GLN A 61 -3.59 -10.28 9.44
N ASP A 62 -4.34 -11.23 9.98
CA ASP A 62 -4.72 -11.20 11.39
C ASP A 62 -3.49 -11.30 12.29
N ASP A 63 -2.58 -12.21 11.98
CA ASP A 63 -1.37 -12.37 12.76
C ASP A 63 -0.51 -11.12 12.75
N ASN A 64 -0.36 -10.54 11.57
CA ASN A 64 0.44 -9.34 11.43
C ASN A 64 -0.22 -8.14 12.11
N PHE A 65 -1.53 -8.04 12.03
CA PHE A 65 -2.28 -6.94 12.64
C PHE A 65 -2.17 -6.96 14.15
N ASN A 66 -2.17 -8.14 14.76
CA ASN A 66 -2.14 -8.26 16.21
C ASN A 66 -0.78 -7.94 16.80
N ASN A 67 0.19 -7.59 15.99
CA ASN A 67 1.51 -7.23 16.49
C ASN A 67 1.53 -5.75 16.86
N PRO A 68 1.72 -5.41 18.15
CA PRO A 68 1.73 -4.01 18.58
C PRO A 68 2.87 -3.19 17.99
N ALA A 69 3.88 -3.82 17.38
CA ALA A 69 4.95 -3.09 16.73
C ALA A 69 4.50 -2.47 15.40
N ASN A 70 3.37 -2.92 14.84
CA ASN A 70 2.87 -2.45 13.56
C ASN A 70 1.46 -1.89 13.71
N PRO A 71 1.29 -0.78 14.44
CA PRO A 71 -0.05 -0.30 14.76
C PRO A 71 -0.77 0.43 13.63
N LEU A 72 -0.04 0.81 12.59
CA LEU A 72 -0.62 1.63 11.54
C LEU A 72 -0.93 0.76 10.31
N GLU A 73 -2.16 0.83 9.88
CA GLU A 73 -2.64 0.11 8.71
C GLU A 73 -3.29 1.10 7.75
N VAL A 74 -3.14 0.85 6.47
CA VAL A 74 -3.79 1.67 5.45
C VAL A 74 -4.85 0.85 4.76
N ILE A 75 -6.06 1.39 4.67
CA ILE A 75 -7.17 0.73 4.02
C ILE A 75 -7.58 1.55 2.81
N LEU A 76 -7.60 0.91 1.65
CA LEU A 76 -8.06 1.52 0.42
C LEU A 76 -9.39 0.88 0.05
N ASP A 77 -10.43 1.68 0.04
CA ASP A 77 -11.78 1.22 -0.23
C ASP A 77 -12.27 1.83 -1.54
N PHE A 78 -12.69 0.97 -2.46
CA PHE A 78 -13.13 1.41 -3.77
C PHE A 78 -14.63 1.09 -3.91
N PRO A 79 -15.46 2.11 -4.07
CA PRO A 79 -16.91 1.89 -4.13
C PRO A 79 -17.40 1.26 -5.43
N ASP A 80 -16.61 1.36 -6.52
CA ASP A 80 -17.05 0.82 -7.79
C ASP A 80 -15.85 0.50 -8.70
N VAL A 81 -16.15 -0.15 -9.81
CA VAL A 81 -15.11 -0.56 -10.76
C VAL A 81 -14.41 0.64 -11.36
N LYS A 82 -15.14 1.70 -11.60
CA LYS A 82 -14.55 2.89 -12.23
C LYS A 82 -13.47 3.50 -11.35
N SER A 83 -13.67 3.54 -10.03
CA SER A 83 -12.68 4.10 -9.13
C SER A 83 -11.42 3.23 -9.08
N ILE A 84 -11.58 1.90 -9.15
CA ILE A 84 -10.43 1.01 -9.24
C ILE A 84 -9.67 1.23 -10.53
N ASP A 85 -10.39 1.30 -11.64
CA ASP A 85 -9.77 1.48 -12.96
C ASP A 85 -9.01 2.80 -13.04
N ASN A 86 -9.58 3.85 -12.45
CA ASN A 86 -8.89 5.14 -12.41
C ASN A 86 -7.60 5.06 -11.60
N PHE A 87 -7.63 4.33 -10.51
CA PHE A 87 -6.44 4.18 -9.67
C PHE A 87 -5.36 3.38 -10.40
N ILE A 88 -5.75 2.30 -11.07
CA ILE A 88 -4.83 1.50 -11.86
C ILE A 88 -4.19 2.37 -12.95
N GLU A 89 -4.98 3.16 -13.65
CA GLU A 89 -4.47 4.03 -14.71
C GLU A 89 -3.50 5.07 -14.16
N THR A 90 -3.82 5.64 -13.00
CA THR A 90 -2.94 6.60 -12.35
C THR A 90 -1.59 5.95 -12.01
N LEU A 91 -1.61 4.73 -11.52
CA LEU A 91 -0.37 4.01 -11.21
C LEU A 91 0.45 3.73 -12.46
N LYS A 92 -0.21 3.41 -13.57
CA LYS A 92 0.49 3.21 -14.83
C LYS A 92 1.18 4.48 -15.31
N ILE A 93 0.50 5.61 -15.20
CA ILE A 93 1.07 6.90 -15.57
C ILE A 93 2.25 7.24 -14.68
N TYR A 94 2.12 7.02 -13.38
CA TYR A 94 3.20 7.24 -12.43
C TYR A 94 4.42 6.39 -12.79
N ARG A 95 4.20 5.11 -13.05
CA ARG A 95 5.27 4.20 -13.42
C ARG A 95 6.02 4.69 -14.65
N GLN A 96 5.26 5.13 -15.66
CA GLN A 96 5.84 5.63 -16.90
C GLN A 96 6.69 6.88 -16.64
N LYS A 97 6.14 7.83 -15.90
CA LYS A 97 6.82 9.11 -15.70
C LYS A 97 8.07 8.99 -14.83
N VAL A 98 8.02 8.13 -13.83
CA VAL A 98 9.13 8.04 -12.86
C VAL A 98 10.23 7.10 -13.35
N PHE A 99 9.86 5.97 -13.90
CA PHE A 99 10.84 4.94 -14.21
C PHE A 99 11.22 4.86 -15.69
N PHE A 100 10.41 5.46 -16.56
CA PHE A 100 10.70 5.45 -17.99
C PHE A 100 10.49 6.84 -18.58
N PRO A 101 11.11 7.88 -17.98
CA PRO A 101 10.83 9.25 -18.40
C PRO A 101 11.27 9.55 -19.82
N ASN A 102 12.25 8.80 -20.35
CA ASN A 102 12.76 9.01 -21.70
C ASN A 102 12.12 8.08 -22.71
N ALA A 103 11.22 7.21 -22.27
CA ALA A 103 10.54 6.33 -23.19
C ALA A 103 9.49 7.13 -23.93
N ARG A 104 9.35 6.83 -25.22
CA ARG A 104 8.34 7.48 -25.99
C ARG A 104 6.97 7.02 -25.52
N THR A 105 6.19 7.96 -25.07
CA THR A 105 4.85 7.66 -24.67
C THR A 105 4.04 7.50 -25.93
N ARG A 106 3.47 6.35 -26.09
CA ARG A 106 2.56 6.17 -27.20
C ARG A 106 1.19 6.59 -26.73
N SER A 107 0.67 7.57 -27.40
CA SER A 107 -0.72 7.83 -27.16
C SER A 107 -1.46 6.67 -27.79
N ALA A 108 -1.96 5.91 -26.91
CA ALA A 108 -2.75 4.77 -27.37
C ALA A 108 -4.14 5.25 -27.70
#